data_f4e402649bbb40dfbf8fc92b0e70c5f8
#
_entry.id   f4e402649bbb40dfbf8fc92b0e70c5f8
#
_cell.length_a   1.000
_cell.length_b   1.000
_cell.length_c   1.000
_cell.angle_alpha   90.00
_cell.angle_beta   90.00
_cell.angle_gamma   90.00
#
_symmetry.space_group_name_H-M   'P 1'
#
loop_
_entity.id
_entity.type
_entity.pdbx_description
1 polymer ?
#
loop_
_entity_poly.entity_id
_entity_poly.type
_entity_poly.pdbx_seq_one_letter_code
_entity_poly.pdbx_strand_id
1 'polypeptide(L)'
;MTQTQTVTKDIAGDYTIDPSHSRLGFTARHAMVTKVRGQFEEFTGTAHVDTAEPGNSRVELAIKTGSIATGNADRDGHLRSGDFFDAEANPEITFVSTHVSRDGADWTITGDLTIKGVTNSVVIPFEETGTAQDPFGNVRVGFEGAVTVNRKDWGLTWNAALETGGVLVSEKVKLEFDVSAIKNA
;
A
#
# COMPACT_ATOMS: atom_id res chain seq x y z
N MET A 1 24.33 -22.72 -28.07
CA MET A 1 23.49 -22.35 -26.88
C MET A 1 22.79 -21.05 -27.22
N THR A 2 21.51 -21.12 -27.46
CA THR A 2 20.69 -19.95 -27.75
C THR A 2 20.36 -19.29 -26.41
N GLN A 3 20.99 -18.16 -26.10
CA GLN A 3 20.57 -17.32 -25.00
C GLN A 3 19.20 -16.75 -25.38
N THR A 4 18.17 -17.19 -24.73
CA THR A 4 16.87 -16.54 -24.78
C THR A 4 17.04 -15.20 -24.04
N GLN A 5 17.31 -14.14 -24.78
CA GLN A 5 17.20 -12.80 -24.24
C GLN A 5 15.73 -12.61 -23.85
N THR A 6 15.45 -12.63 -22.57
CA THR A 6 14.18 -12.13 -22.05
C THR A 6 14.18 -10.64 -22.34
N VAL A 7 13.53 -10.25 -23.44
CA VAL A 7 13.26 -8.85 -23.72
C VAL A 7 12.34 -8.38 -22.61
N THR A 8 12.90 -7.72 -21.61
CA THR A 8 12.10 -7.00 -20.61
C THR A 8 11.31 -5.94 -21.36
N LYS A 9 10.01 -6.16 -21.45
CA LYS A 9 9.11 -5.22 -22.12
C LYS A 9 9.20 -3.88 -21.38
N ASP A 10 9.42 -2.80 -22.13
CA ASP A 10 9.43 -1.46 -21.56
C ASP A 10 8.06 -1.15 -20.96
N ILE A 11 8.04 -0.83 -19.67
CA ILE A 11 6.83 -0.54 -18.92
C ILE A 11 6.51 0.97 -18.85
N ALA A 12 7.21 1.81 -19.59
CA ALA A 12 6.93 3.24 -19.61
C ALA A 12 5.49 3.54 -20.03
N GLY A 13 4.85 4.47 -19.35
CA GLY A 13 3.49 4.93 -19.67
C GLY A 13 2.66 5.27 -18.44
N ASP A 14 1.39 5.54 -18.69
CA ASP A 14 0.41 5.86 -17.67
C ASP A 14 -0.43 4.63 -17.33
N TYR A 15 -0.69 4.45 -16.06
CA TYR A 15 -1.37 3.28 -15.50
C TYR A 15 -2.48 3.67 -14.55
N THR A 16 -3.48 2.81 -14.48
CA THR A 16 -4.51 2.82 -13.44
C THR A 16 -4.38 1.53 -12.62
N ILE A 17 -4.38 1.66 -11.30
CA ILE A 17 -4.35 0.50 -10.40
C ILE A 17 -5.70 -0.21 -10.51
N ASP A 18 -5.67 -1.53 -10.68
CA ASP A 18 -6.85 -2.38 -10.72
C ASP A 18 -7.20 -2.87 -9.31
N PRO A 19 -8.26 -2.33 -8.68
CA PRO A 19 -8.61 -2.72 -7.31
C PRO A 19 -9.04 -4.19 -7.19
N SER A 20 -9.58 -4.78 -8.25
CA SER A 20 -10.05 -6.16 -8.22
C SER A 20 -8.91 -7.19 -8.22
N HIS A 21 -7.71 -6.79 -8.64
CA HIS A 21 -6.52 -7.63 -8.67
C HIS A 21 -5.36 -7.06 -7.85
N SER A 22 -5.66 -6.12 -6.96
CA SER A 22 -4.66 -5.53 -6.08
C SER A 22 -5.09 -5.67 -4.63
N ARG A 23 -4.11 -5.76 -3.74
CA ARG A 23 -4.34 -5.81 -2.30
C ARG A 23 -3.48 -4.76 -1.60
N LEU A 24 -4.15 -3.91 -0.83
CA LEU A 24 -3.52 -2.99 0.11
C LEU A 24 -3.84 -3.47 1.51
N GLY A 25 -2.87 -4.11 2.13
CA GLY A 25 -3.05 -4.80 3.38
C GLY A 25 -2.11 -4.33 4.49
N PHE A 26 -2.36 -4.83 5.67
CA PHE A 26 -1.52 -4.59 6.83
C PHE A 26 -1.52 -5.77 7.78
N THR A 27 -0.47 -5.86 8.57
CA THR A 27 -0.33 -6.83 9.65
C THR A 27 0.10 -6.11 10.91
N ALA A 28 -0.63 -6.35 12.00
CA ALA A 28 -0.31 -5.88 13.35
C ALA A 28 -0.33 -7.06 14.31
N ARG A 29 0.23 -6.90 15.52
CA ARG A 29 0.15 -7.93 16.56
C ARG A 29 -0.89 -7.57 17.60
N HIS A 30 -1.68 -8.56 17.97
CA HIS A 30 -2.63 -8.49 19.06
C HIS A 30 -2.05 -9.17 20.28
N ALA A 31 -2.12 -8.50 21.42
CA ALA A 31 -1.60 -9.00 22.71
C ALA A 31 -0.14 -9.50 22.64
N MET A 32 0.65 -8.94 21.71
CA MET A 32 2.04 -9.31 21.45
C MET A 32 2.24 -10.77 20.98
N VAL A 33 1.18 -11.51 20.70
CA VAL A 33 1.21 -12.96 20.43
C VAL A 33 0.78 -13.27 19.01
N THR A 34 -0.40 -12.85 18.60
CA THR A 34 -0.99 -13.23 17.31
C THR A 34 -0.97 -12.09 16.31
N LYS A 35 -0.83 -12.45 15.03
CA LYS A 35 -0.95 -11.50 13.93
C LYS A 35 -2.41 -11.27 13.59
N VAL A 36 -2.79 -10.01 13.48
CA VAL A 36 -4.04 -9.56 12.88
C VAL A 36 -3.72 -9.00 11.52
N ARG A 37 -4.34 -9.56 10.48
CA ARG A 37 -4.20 -9.13 9.10
C ARG A 37 -5.48 -8.45 8.66
N GLY A 38 -5.31 -7.34 7.96
CA GLY A 38 -6.42 -6.60 7.37
C GLY A 38 -6.08 -6.04 6.02
N GLN A 39 -7.08 -5.48 5.39
CA GLN A 39 -6.94 -4.81 4.10
C GLN A 39 -7.96 -3.69 3.97
N PHE A 40 -7.73 -2.83 2.99
CA PHE A 40 -8.71 -1.86 2.52
C PHE A 40 -9.32 -2.37 1.22
N GLU A 41 -10.64 -2.42 1.16
CA GLU A 41 -11.35 -3.01 0.01
C GLU A 41 -11.67 -2.01 -1.08
N GLU A 42 -11.68 -0.71 -0.77
CA GLU A 42 -11.99 0.35 -1.73
C GLU A 42 -10.85 1.37 -1.81
N PHE A 43 -10.25 1.48 -2.98
CA PHE A 43 -9.20 2.44 -3.28
C PHE A 43 -9.12 2.72 -4.78
N THR A 44 -8.52 3.84 -5.13
CA THR A 44 -8.17 4.21 -6.50
C THR A 44 -6.71 4.64 -6.54
N GLY A 45 -6.06 4.43 -7.67
CA GLY A 45 -4.68 4.84 -7.83
C GLY A 45 -4.30 4.98 -9.29
N THR A 46 -3.35 5.89 -9.54
CA THR A 46 -2.75 6.12 -10.84
C THR A 46 -1.23 6.15 -10.72
N ALA A 47 -0.54 5.76 -11.77
CA ALA A 47 0.90 5.83 -11.85
C ALA A 47 1.35 6.31 -13.22
N HIS A 48 2.36 7.16 -13.24
CA HIS A 48 3.13 7.48 -14.43
C HIS A 48 4.51 6.85 -14.28
N VAL A 49 4.90 6.01 -15.21
CA VAL A 49 6.17 5.29 -15.19
C VAL A 49 7.07 5.83 -16.30
N ASP A 50 8.22 6.36 -15.93
CA ASP A 50 9.28 6.77 -16.84
C ASP A 50 10.48 5.87 -16.60
N THR A 51 10.78 4.99 -17.56
CA THR A 51 11.87 4.03 -17.44
C THR A 51 13.23 4.60 -17.87
N ALA A 52 13.23 5.66 -18.68
CA ALA A 52 14.45 6.35 -19.07
C ALA A 52 14.96 7.24 -17.93
N GLU A 53 14.04 7.95 -17.26
CA GLU A 53 14.33 8.77 -16.09
C GLU A 53 13.36 8.43 -14.96
N PRO A 54 13.64 7.40 -14.16
CA PRO A 54 12.73 6.95 -13.10
C PRO A 54 12.30 8.03 -12.12
N GLY A 55 13.12 9.05 -11.90
CA GLY A 55 12.80 10.19 -11.06
C GLY A 55 11.60 11.03 -11.55
N ASN A 56 11.21 10.91 -12.82
CA ASN A 56 10.02 11.54 -13.36
C ASN A 56 8.74 10.72 -13.12
N SER A 57 8.88 9.51 -12.62
CA SER A 57 7.73 8.65 -12.30
C SER A 57 6.95 9.19 -11.10
N ARG A 58 5.64 8.94 -11.09
CA ARG A 58 4.72 9.41 -10.04
C ARG A 58 3.68 8.36 -9.73
N VAL A 59 3.27 8.31 -8.47
CA VAL A 59 2.19 7.46 -7.98
C VAL A 59 1.27 8.29 -7.09
N GLU A 60 -0.02 8.17 -7.30
CA GLU A 60 -1.05 8.73 -6.43
C GLU A 60 -2.03 7.64 -6.05
N LEU A 61 -2.40 7.59 -4.79
CA LEU A 61 -3.30 6.59 -4.22
C LEU A 61 -4.28 7.27 -3.27
N ALA A 62 -5.56 6.95 -3.42
CA ALA A 62 -6.60 7.34 -2.49
C ALA A 62 -7.34 6.09 -2.01
N ILE A 63 -7.36 5.90 -0.70
CA ILE A 63 -7.96 4.74 -0.04
C ILE A 63 -9.16 5.22 0.77
N LYS A 64 -10.30 4.56 0.64
CA LYS A 64 -11.44 4.81 1.52
C LYS A 64 -11.18 4.20 2.88
N THR A 65 -11.04 5.06 3.88
CA THR A 65 -10.72 4.66 5.25
C THR A 65 -11.75 3.68 5.81
N GLY A 66 -13.03 3.92 5.54
CA GLY A 66 -14.11 3.07 6.00
C GLY A 66 -14.17 1.68 5.37
N SER A 67 -13.38 1.42 4.31
CA SER A 67 -13.31 0.11 3.65
C SER A 67 -12.40 -0.90 4.36
N ILE A 68 -11.87 -0.57 5.52
CA ILE A 68 -11.01 -1.45 6.31
C ILE A 68 -11.75 -2.73 6.70
N ALA A 69 -11.11 -3.87 6.48
CA ALA A 69 -11.67 -5.19 6.73
C ALA A 69 -10.60 -6.11 7.34
N THR A 70 -10.92 -6.69 8.49
CA THR A 70 -10.04 -7.62 9.21
C THR A 70 -10.67 -9.00 9.44
N GLY A 71 -11.88 -9.23 8.88
CA GLY A 71 -12.63 -10.47 9.08
C GLY A 71 -13.43 -10.53 10.39
N ASN A 72 -13.56 -9.41 11.11
CA ASN A 72 -14.34 -9.29 12.34
C ASN A 72 -15.05 -7.95 12.37
N ALA A 73 -16.38 -7.97 12.36
CA ALA A 73 -17.20 -6.77 12.25
C ALA A 73 -17.04 -5.81 13.43
N ASP A 74 -16.91 -6.33 14.65
CA ASP A 74 -16.74 -5.50 15.85
C ASP A 74 -15.38 -4.80 15.84
N ARG A 75 -14.34 -5.52 15.47
CA ARG A 75 -13.00 -4.95 15.32
C ARG A 75 -12.95 -3.90 14.21
N ASP A 76 -13.57 -4.17 13.08
CA ASP A 76 -13.61 -3.23 11.96
C ASP A 76 -14.37 -1.94 12.36
N GLY A 77 -15.45 -2.07 13.10
CA GLY A 77 -16.18 -0.93 13.66
C GLY A 77 -15.32 -0.10 14.62
N HIS A 78 -14.54 -0.74 15.47
CA HIS A 78 -13.61 -0.08 16.39
C HIS A 78 -12.48 0.64 15.64
N LEU A 79 -11.93 0.01 14.59
CA LEU A 79 -10.90 0.62 13.75
C LEU A 79 -11.42 1.88 13.02
N ARG A 80 -12.68 1.89 12.61
CA ARG A 80 -13.32 3.06 12.00
C ARG A 80 -13.62 4.18 12.98
N SER A 81 -13.65 3.88 14.27
CA SER A 81 -14.00 4.84 15.32
C SER A 81 -12.90 5.88 15.59
N GLY A 82 -13.22 6.88 16.39
CA GLY A 82 -12.28 7.93 16.82
C GLY A 82 -11.08 7.42 17.61
N ASP A 83 -11.15 6.20 18.16
CA ASP A 83 -9.99 5.56 18.81
C ASP A 83 -8.86 5.23 17.84
N PHE A 84 -9.18 5.03 16.55
CA PHE A 84 -8.20 4.72 15.51
C PHE A 84 -8.29 5.70 14.34
N PHE A 85 -8.89 5.30 13.24
CA PHE A 85 -8.86 6.08 11.99
C PHE A 85 -9.83 7.25 11.96
N ASP A 86 -10.88 7.23 12.79
CA ASP A 86 -11.94 8.22 12.73
C ASP A 86 -12.42 8.45 11.27
N ALA A 87 -12.92 7.36 10.69
CA ALA A 87 -13.22 7.29 9.25
C ALA A 87 -14.30 8.28 8.81
N GLU A 88 -15.21 8.66 9.73
CA GLU A 88 -16.25 9.64 9.44
C GLU A 88 -15.67 11.04 9.23
N ALA A 89 -14.74 11.45 10.08
CA ALA A 89 -14.03 12.73 9.94
C ALA A 89 -12.91 12.70 8.91
N ASN A 90 -12.32 11.51 8.68
CA ASN A 90 -11.19 11.30 7.78
C ASN A 90 -11.51 10.20 6.77
N PRO A 91 -12.36 10.47 5.76
CA PRO A 91 -12.88 9.45 4.85
C PRO A 91 -11.84 8.87 3.90
N GLU A 92 -10.70 9.50 3.74
CA GLU A 92 -9.63 9.07 2.84
C GLU A 92 -8.27 9.00 3.52
N ILE A 93 -7.51 7.96 3.14
CA ILE A 93 -6.07 7.84 3.33
C ILE A 93 -5.45 8.11 1.96
N THR A 94 -4.45 8.98 1.88
CA THR A 94 -3.82 9.33 0.61
C THR A 94 -2.32 9.07 0.65
N PHE A 95 -1.78 8.69 -0.51
CA PHE A 95 -0.36 8.60 -0.74
C PHE A 95 -0.01 9.33 -2.04
N VAL A 96 0.95 10.22 -1.98
CA VAL A 96 1.47 10.97 -3.13
C VAL A 96 2.97 10.85 -3.16
N SER A 97 3.52 10.27 -4.22
CA SER A 97 4.97 10.11 -4.35
C SER A 97 5.67 11.47 -4.46
N THR A 98 6.84 11.56 -3.84
CA THR A 98 7.72 12.74 -3.90
C THR A 98 9.05 12.43 -4.59
N HIS A 99 9.47 11.16 -4.57
CA HIS A 99 10.70 10.71 -5.23
C HIS A 99 10.57 9.24 -5.62
N VAL A 100 11.02 8.90 -6.82
CA VAL A 100 11.07 7.53 -7.32
C VAL A 100 12.46 7.23 -7.84
N SER A 101 13.01 6.08 -7.49
CA SER A 101 14.24 5.55 -8.03
C SER A 101 14.07 4.10 -8.46
N ARG A 102 14.94 3.64 -9.35
CA ARG A 102 14.89 2.27 -9.89
C ARG A 102 16.30 1.69 -10.03
N ASP A 103 16.42 0.43 -9.67
CA ASP A 103 17.60 -0.40 -9.93
C ASP A 103 17.12 -1.78 -10.40
N GLY A 104 17.15 -2.02 -11.73
CA GLY A 104 16.61 -3.24 -12.32
C GLY A 104 15.11 -3.39 -12.08
N ALA A 105 14.71 -4.47 -11.43
CA ALA A 105 13.32 -4.72 -11.02
C ALA A 105 12.97 -4.08 -9.66
N ASP A 106 13.95 -3.50 -8.98
CA ASP A 106 13.76 -2.88 -7.67
C ASP A 106 13.45 -1.40 -7.83
N TRP A 107 12.28 -1.01 -7.34
CA TRP A 107 11.82 0.36 -7.30
C TRP A 107 11.77 0.85 -5.86
N THR A 108 12.18 2.08 -5.64
CA THR A 108 12.02 2.73 -4.33
C THR A 108 11.14 3.96 -4.51
N ILE A 109 10.01 3.99 -3.83
CA ILE A 109 9.05 5.08 -3.91
C ILE A 109 8.99 5.76 -2.54
N THR A 110 9.38 7.03 -2.52
CA THR A 110 9.21 7.91 -1.38
C THR A 110 7.97 8.75 -1.61
N GLY A 111 7.13 8.89 -0.60
CA GLY A 111 5.92 9.70 -0.74
C GLY A 111 5.34 10.12 0.58
N ASP A 112 4.39 11.04 0.48
CA ASP A 112 3.64 11.56 1.61
C ASP A 112 2.41 10.69 1.86
N LEU A 113 2.40 10.01 2.99
CA LEU A 113 1.28 9.20 3.46
C LEU A 113 0.49 10.01 4.49
N THR A 114 -0.76 10.28 4.17
CA THR A 114 -1.69 11.01 5.05
C THR A 114 -2.72 10.06 5.61
N ILE A 115 -2.72 9.93 6.93
CA ILE A 115 -3.69 9.13 7.69
C ILE A 115 -4.24 10.00 8.81
N LYS A 116 -5.56 10.01 9.01
CA LYS A 116 -6.20 10.77 10.11
C LYS A 116 -5.77 12.26 10.14
N GLY A 117 -5.61 12.85 8.97
CA GLY A 117 -5.19 14.26 8.82
C GLY A 117 -3.71 14.53 9.08
N VAL A 118 -2.90 13.52 9.37
CA VAL A 118 -1.46 13.65 9.63
C VAL A 118 -0.67 13.12 8.44
N THR A 119 0.28 13.89 7.95
CA THR A 119 1.13 13.54 6.80
C THR A 119 2.56 13.28 7.24
N ASN A 120 3.09 12.11 6.88
CA ASN A 120 4.49 11.76 7.08
C ASN A 120 5.07 11.19 5.78
N SER A 121 6.36 11.40 5.57
CA SER A 121 7.09 10.78 4.46
C SER A 121 7.41 9.33 4.78
N VAL A 122 7.16 8.46 3.80
CA VAL A 122 7.44 7.02 3.90
C VAL A 122 8.24 6.59 2.68
N VAL A 123 9.24 5.74 2.88
CA VAL A 123 10.05 5.14 1.82
C VAL A 123 9.65 3.67 1.67
N ILE A 124 9.11 3.31 0.51
CA ILE A 124 8.58 1.98 0.27
C ILE A 124 9.39 1.30 -0.84
N PRO A 125 10.07 0.18 -0.55
CA PRO A 125 10.68 -0.64 -1.58
C PRO A 125 9.63 -1.49 -2.28
N PHE A 126 9.69 -1.53 -3.61
CA PHE A 126 8.85 -2.37 -4.45
C PHE A 126 9.70 -3.24 -5.36
N GLU A 127 9.22 -4.43 -5.66
CA GLU A 127 9.73 -5.31 -6.70
C GLU A 127 8.73 -5.37 -7.85
N GLU A 128 9.22 -5.14 -9.07
CA GLU A 128 8.47 -5.38 -10.30
C GLU A 128 8.41 -6.88 -10.55
N THR A 129 7.21 -7.46 -10.48
CA THR A 129 7.03 -8.92 -10.54
C THR A 129 6.86 -9.46 -11.95
N GLY A 130 6.48 -8.61 -12.89
CA GLY A 130 6.35 -8.99 -14.29
C GLY A 130 5.30 -8.18 -15.03
N THR A 131 5.20 -8.49 -16.32
CA THR A 131 4.22 -7.91 -17.24
C THR A 131 3.42 -9.01 -17.91
N ALA A 132 2.16 -8.75 -18.17
CA ALA A 132 1.28 -9.66 -18.91
C ALA A 132 0.28 -8.89 -19.75
N GLN A 133 -0.19 -9.52 -20.81
CA GLN A 133 -1.38 -9.06 -21.52
C GLN A 133 -2.52 -10.02 -21.21
N ASP A 134 -3.62 -9.49 -20.66
CA ASP A 134 -4.77 -10.32 -20.31
C ASP A 134 -5.62 -10.67 -21.56
N PRO A 135 -6.59 -11.58 -21.44
CA PRO A 135 -7.42 -11.98 -22.57
C PRO A 135 -8.28 -10.85 -23.17
N PHE A 136 -8.42 -9.75 -22.44
CA PHE A 136 -9.18 -8.56 -22.86
C PHE A 136 -8.30 -7.51 -23.55
N GLY A 137 -7.01 -7.79 -23.71
CA GLY A 137 -6.04 -6.90 -24.36
C GLY A 137 -5.37 -5.89 -23.43
N ASN A 138 -5.65 -5.92 -22.13
CA ASN A 138 -5.01 -5.03 -21.18
C ASN A 138 -3.55 -5.42 -20.92
N VAL A 139 -2.67 -4.45 -20.99
CA VAL A 139 -1.28 -4.62 -20.53
C VAL A 139 -1.22 -4.35 -19.04
N ARG A 140 -0.74 -5.34 -18.27
CA ARG A 140 -0.63 -5.31 -16.83
C ARG A 140 0.82 -5.36 -16.39
N VAL A 141 1.13 -4.63 -15.32
CA VAL A 141 2.40 -4.69 -14.62
C VAL A 141 2.13 -4.97 -13.15
N GLY A 142 2.83 -5.93 -12.60
CA GLY A 142 2.72 -6.27 -11.17
C GLY A 142 3.85 -5.66 -10.34
N PHE A 143 3.51 -5.21 -9.14
CA PHE A 143 4.45 -4.74 -8.13
C PHE A 143 4.10 -5.30 -6.77
N GLU A 144 5.11 -5.71 -6.02
CA GLU A 144 4.99 -6.13 -4.63
C GLU A 144 5.89 -5.26 -3.76
N GLY A 145 5.39 -4.84 -2.61
CA GLY A 145 6.16 -4.05 -1.67
C GLY A 145 5.64 -4.18 -0.25
N ALA A 146 6.50 -3.84 0.71
CA ALA A 146 6.14 -3.80 2.11
C ALA A 146 7.02 -2.79 2.85
N VAL A 147 6.47 -2.21 3.90
CA VAL A 147 7.18 -1.32 4.81
C VAL A 147 6.56 -1.41 6.19
N THR A 148 7.39 -1.36 7.21
CA THR A 148 6.92 -1.28 8.61
C THR A 148 6.95 0.17 9.06
N VAL A 149 5.82 0.62 9.61
CA VAL A 149 5.65 1.97 10.14
C VAL A 149 5.19 1.92 11.59
N ASN A 150 5.35 3.03 12.31
CA ASN A 150 4.78 3.19 13.64
C ASN A 150 3.46 3.97 13.52
N ARG A 151 2.35 3.34 13.90
CA ARG A 151 1.01 3.95 13.79
C ARG A 151 0.84 5.22 14.60
N LYS A 152 1.61 5.38 15.67
CA LYS A 152 1.60 6.59 16.50
C LYS A 152 2.05 7.84 15.76
N ASP A 153 2.88 7.69 14.73
CA ASP A 153 3.35 8.81 13.93
C ASP A 153 2.20 9.53 13.19
N TRP A 154 1.05 8.86 13.04
CA TRP A 154 -0.18 9.43 12.48
C TRP A 154 -1.27 9.68 13.52
N GLY A 155 -0.93 9.64 14.80
CA GLY A 155 -1.88 9.89 15.87
C GLY A 155 -2.83 8.72 16.18
N LEU A 156 -2.57 7.52 15.66
CA LEU A 156 -3.30 6.31 16.03
C LEU A 156 -2.68 5.72 17.29
N THR A 157 -3.03 6.29 18.43
CA THR A 157 -2.35 6.05 19.71
C THR A 157 -3.12 5.17 20.69
N TRP A 158 -4.40 4.87 20.39
CA TRP A 158 -5.22 4.05 21.28
C TRP A 158 -4.56 2.71 21.58
N ASN A 159 -4.61 2.34 22.85
CA ASN A 159 -4.13 1.03 23.30
C ASN A 159 -4.76 0.68 24.64
N ALA A 160 -4.58 -0.56 25.07
CA ALA A 160 -4.94 -1.04 26.38
C ALA A 160 -3.79 -1.83 26.98
N ALA A 161 -3.49 -1.60 28.25
CA ALA A 161 -2.49 -2.36 28.99
C ALA A 161 -2.99 -3.77 29.28
N LEU A 162 -2.09 -4.75 29.18
CA LEU A 162 -2.37 -6.14 29.54
C LEU A 162 -1.99 -6.38 31.00
N GLU A 163 -2.75 -7.21 31.71
CA GLU A 163 -2.45 -7.60 33.09
C GLU A 163 -1.10 -8.32 33.23
N THR A 164 -0.69 -9.03 32.18
CA THR A 164 0.59 -9.76 32.13
C THR A 164 1.77 -8.89 31.72
N GLY A 165 1.57 -7.58 31.54
CA GLY A 165 2.54 -6.65 30.97
C GLY A 165 2.44 -6.54 29.45
N GLY A 166 2.83 -5.40 28.90
CA GLY A 166 2.71 -5.09 27.48
C GLY A 166 1.38 -4.46 27.09
N VAL A 167 1.09 -4.43 25.80
CA VAL A 167 -0.05 -3.71 25.22
C VAL A 167 -0.87 -4.59 24.29
N LEU A 168 -2.15 -4.23 24.11
CA LEU A 168 -3.10 -4.98 23.32
C LEU A 168 -2.80 -4.91 21.82
N VAL A 169 -2.39 -3.74 21.31
CA VAL A 169 -2.14 -3.52 19.88
C VAL A 169 -0.70 -3.03 19.68
N SER A 170 0.03 -3.69 18.79
CA SER A 170 1.40 -3.29 18.47
C SER A 170 1.46 -1.86 17.90
N GLU A 171 2.53 -1.15 18.21
CA GLU A 171 2.80 0.17 17.65
C GLU A 171 3.29 0.07 16.20
N LYS A 172 4.09 -0.95 15.92
CA LYS A 172 4.58 -1.23 14.58
C LYS A 172 3.54 -2.01 13.77
N VAL A 173 3.29 -1.53 12.57
CA VAL A 173 2.37 -2.12 11.61
C VAL A 173 3.11 -2.32 10.30
N LYS A 174 3.05 -3.54 9.76
CA LYS A 174 3.58 -3.83 8.44
C LYS A 174 2.52 -3.51 7.40
N LEU A 175 2.84 -2.59 6.49
CA LEU A 175 2.03 -2.30 5.32
C LEU A 175 2.48 -3.20 4.18
N GLU A 176 1.54 -3.82 3.48
CA GLU A 176 1.79 -4.80 2.44
C GLU A 176 1.03 -4.40 1.16
N PHE A 177 1.75 -4.38 0.04
CA PHE A 177 1.22 -3.95 -1.24
C PHE A 177 1.43 -5.05 -2.27
N ASP A 178 0.36 -5.47 -2.91
CA ASP A 178 0.36 -6.36 -4.05
C ASP A 178 -0.51 -5.72 -5.11
N VAL A 179 0.12 -5.17 -6.15
CA VAL A 179 -0.53 -4.24 -7.06
C VAL A 179 -0.45 -4.73 -8.49
N SER A 180 -1.60 -4.77 -9.14
CA SER A 180 -1.72 -4.92 -10.59
C SER A 180 -2.15 -3.59 -11.18
N ALA A 181 -1.32 -3.02 -12.04
CA ALA A 181 -1.60 -1.78 -12.76
C ALA A 181 -1.88 -2.04 -14.22
N ILE A 182 -2.92 -1.42 -14.76
CA ILE A 182 -3.34 -1.55 -16.16
C ILE A 182 -2.87 -0.31 -16.91
N LYS A 183 -2.16 -0.53 -18.01
CA LYS A 183 -1.71 0.55 -18.88
C LYS A 183 -2.89 1.22 -19.57
N ASN A 184 -2.97 2.54 -19.45
CA ASN A 184 -4.00 3.34 -20.11
C ASN A 184 -3.76 3.37 -21.62
N ALA A 185 -4.84 3.45 -22.36
CA ALA A 185 -4.81 3.53 -23.82
C ALA A 185 -4.17 4.85 -24.31
#